data_5dc0b79b84160791873f4bfbe183c66a
#
_entry.id   5dc0b79b84160791873f4bfbe183c66a
#
_cell.length_a   1.000
_cell.length_b   1.000
_cell.length_c   1.000
_cell.angle_alpha   90.00
_cell.angle_beta   90.00
_cell.angle_gamma   90.00
#
_symmetry.space_group_name_H-M   'P 1'
#
loop_
_entity.id
_entity.type
_entity.pdbx_description
1 polymer ?
#
loop_
_entity_poly.entity_id
_entity_poly.type
_entity_poly.pdbx_seq_one_letter_code
_entity_poly.pdbx_strand_id
1 'polypeptide(L)' 'MNIIIIEDEKPAARLLQRKVEKLGLQVNTMLHSVEESIAWFQNNPHPDLIFLDIQLSDGL' A
#
# COMPACT_ATOMS: atom_id res chain seq x y z
N MET A 1 8.25 3.48 -12.31
CA MET A 1 6.89 3.67 -11.78
C MET A 1 6.92 3.59 -10.26
N ASN A 2 6.33 4.55 -9.59
CA ASN A 2 6.29 4.57 -8.14
C ASN A 2 5.01 3.90 -7.65
N ILE A 3 5.15 2.73 -7.04
CA ILE A 3 4.00 1.91 -6.62
C ILE A 3 4.02 1.76 -5.12
N ILE A 4 2.90 2.04 -4.47
CA ILE A 4 2.76 1.84 -3.03
C ILE A 4 1.60 0.91 -2.73
N ILE A 5 1.71 0.23 -1.59
CA ILE A 5 0.67 -0.62 -1.03
C ILE A 5 0.26 -0.02 0.31
N ILE A 6 -1.04 0.09 0.54
CA ILE A 6 -1.58 0.50 1.82
C ILE A 6 -2.44 -0.64 2.35
N GLU A 7 -1.98 -1.26 3.43
CA GLU A 7 -2.64 -2.41 4.04
C GLU A 7 -2.25 -2.49 5.51
N ASP A 8 -3.21 -2.48 6.40
CA ASP A 8 -2.96 -2.45 7.84
C ASP A 8 -2.44 -3.79 8.38
N GLU A 9 -2.80 -4.90 7.75
CA GLU A 9 -2.29 -6.20 8.18
C GLU A 9 -1.02 -6.56 7.41
N LYS A 10 0.09 -6.73 8.13
CA LYS A 10 1.38 -7.00 7.50
C LYS A 10 1.40 -8.28 6.67
N PRO A 11 0.83 -9.41 7.13
CA PRO A 11 0.81 -10.60 6.28
C PRO A 11 0.02 -10.38 4.98
N ALA A 12 -1.10 -9.67 5.06
CA ALA A 12 -1.89 -9.35 3.87
C ALA A 12 -1.13 -8.44 2.92
N ALA A 13 -0.39 -7.48 3.48
CA ALA A 13 0.44 -6.59 2.67
C ALA A 13 1.50 -7.36 1.90
N ARG A 14 2.12 -8.36 2.53
CA ARG A 14 3.13 -9.20 1.87
C ARG A 14 2.53 -10.03 0.75
N LEU A 15 1.33 -10.58 0.95
CA LEU A 15 0.64 -11.32 -0.10
C LEU A 15 0.32 -10.43 -1.28
N LEU A 16 -0.16 -9.23 -1.01
CA LEU A 16 -0.46 -8.26 -2.06
C LEU A 16 0.81 -7.87 -2.80
N GLN A 17 1.91 -7.65 -2.09
CA GLN A 17 3.20 -7.37 -2.69
C GLN A 17 3.61 -8.46 -3.67
N ARG A 18 3.48 -9.73 -3.26
CA ARG A 18 3.83 -10.86 -4.12
C ARG A 18 3.00 -10.88 -5.38
N LYS A 19 1.69 -10.62 -5.25
CA LYS A 19 0.80 -10.59 -6.40
C LYS A 19 1.18 -9.48 -7.37
N VAL A 20 1.49 -8.31 -6.85
CA VAL A 20 1.91 -7.16 -7.66
C VAL A 20 3.22 -7.47 -8.37
N GLU A 21 4.17 -8.06 -7.66
CA GLU A 21 5.48 -8.40 -8.24
C GLU A 21 5.38 -9.47 -9.32
N LYS A 22 4.42 -10.39 -9.20
CA LYS A 22 4.17 -11.38 -10.26
C LYS A 22 3.69 -10.74 -11.56
N LEU A 23 3.13 -9.55 -11.48
CA LEU A 23 2.74 -8.79 -12.67
C LEU A 23 3.90 -8.06 -13.32
N GLY A 24 5.11 -8.22 -12.78
CA GLY A 24 6.29 -7.53 -13.29
C GLY A 24 6.49 -6.13 -12.74
N LEU A 25 5.74 -5.78 -11.70
CA LEU A 25 5.84 -4.47 -11.07
C LEU A 25 6.65 -4.55 -9.78
N GLN A 26 7.29 -3.45 -9.41
CA GLN A 26 8.07 -3.37 -8.18
C GLN A 26 7.39 -2.43 -7.20
N VAL A 27 7.13 -2.93 -5.99
CA VAL A 27 6.57 -2.12 -4.92
C VAL A 27 7.68 -1.30 -4.27
N ASN A 28 7.49 0.00 -4.21
CA ASN A 28 8.48 0.93 -3.66
C ASN A 28 8.27 1.20 -2.18
N THR A 29 7.03 1.20 -1.72
CA THR A 29 6.70 1.57 -0.35
C THR A 29 5.48 0.77 0.11
N MET A 30 5.51 0.36 1.38
CA MET A 30 4.37 -0.29 2.02
C MET A 30 3.99 0.51 3.25
N LEU A 31 2.72 0.87 3.33
CA LEU A 31 2.18 1.66 4.44
C LEU A 31 1.12 0.83 5.15
N HIS A 32 1.05 0.94 6.47
CA HIS A 32 0.24 0.06 7.29
C HIS A 32 -0.82 0.77 8.12
N SER A 33 -0.94 2.08 7.98
CA SER A 33 -1.94 2.83 8.72
C SER A 33 -2.31 4.10 7.99
N VAL A 34 -3.43 4.69 8.38
CA VAL A 34 -3.86 5.97 7.84
C VAL A 34 -2.85 7.06 8.20
N GLU A 35 -2.35 7.03 9.43
CA GLU A 35 -1.37 8.02 9.89
C GLU A 35 -0.08 7.96 9.07
N GLU A 36 0.44 6.76 8.84
CA GLU A 36 1.62 6.58 7.99
C GLU A 36 1.37 7.09 6.58
N SER A 37 0.18 6.80 6.05
CA SER A 37 -0.18 7.21 4.69
C SER A 37 -0.24 8.73 4.56
N ILE A 38 -0.85 9.40 5.53
CA ILE A 38 -0.93 10.86 5.51
C ILE A 38 0.48 11.48 5.57
N ALA A 39 1.30 10.98 6.48
CA ALA A 39 2.67 11.49 6.62
C ALA A 39 3.46 11.25 5.33
N TRP A 40 3.31 10.10 4.71
CA TRP A 40 4.01 9.78 3.48
C TRP A 40 3.60 10.73 2.35
N PHE A 41 2.29 10.95 2.18
CA PHE A 41 1.78 11.82 1.12
C PHE A 41 2.19 13.28 1.33
N GLN A 42 2.37 13.71 2.57
CA GLN A 42 2.83 15.07 2.85
C GLN A 42 4.29 15.29 2.51
N ASN A 43 5.10 14.23 2.51
CA ASN A 43 6.55 14.33 2.37
C ASN A 43 7.09 13.75 1.07
N ASN A 44 6.22 13.23 0.21
CA ASN A 44 6.64 12.56 -1.02
C ASN A 44 5.77 12.98 -2.20
N PRO A 45 6.30 12.88 -3.43
CA PRO A 45 5.48 13.14 -4.61
C PRO A 45 4.41 12.06 -4.77
N HIS A 46 3.41 12.36 -5.57
CA HIS A 46 2.32 11.43 -5.83
C HIS A 46 2.84 10.13 -6.44
N PRO A 47 2.37 8.97 -5.95
CA PRO A 47 2.72 7.70 -6.59
C PRO A 47 1.97 7.56 -7.92
N ASP A 48 2.51 6.69 -8.76
CA ASP A 48 1.86 6.36 -10.03
C ASP A 48 0.70 5.40 -9.84
N LEU A 49 0.80 4.53 -8.83
CA LEU A 49 -0.20 3.51 -8.59
C LEU A 49 -0.26 3.17 -7.11
N ILE A 50 -1.47 3.04 -6.60
CA ILE A 50 -1.73 2.66 -5.21
C ILE A 50 -2.57 1.40 -5.21
N PHE A 51 -2.10 0.37 -4.52
CA PHE A 51 -2.89 -0.79 -4.20
C PHE A 51 -3.40 -0.63 -2.77
N LEU A 52 -4.71 -0.56 -2.63
CA LEU A 52 -5.34 -0.27 -1.37
C LEU A 52 -6.29 -1.42 -1.03
N ASP A 53 -5.95 -2.18 -0.01
CA ASP A 53 -6.83 -3.22 0.51
C ASP A 53 -7.34 -2.76 1.86
N ILE A 54 -8.50 -2.15 1.84
CA ILE A 54 -9.15 -1.70 3.07
C ILE A 54 -10.16 -2.74 3.48
N GLN A 55 -9.84 -3.47 4.53
CA GLN A 55 -10.86 -4.19 5.26
C GLN A 55 -11.38 -3.25 6.34
N LEU A 56 -12.57 -2.75 6.13
CA LEU A 56 -13.20 -1.91 7.12
C LEU A 56 -13.69 -2.83 8.23
N SER A 57 -12.82 -3.01 9.22
CA SER A 57 -13.10 -3.92 10.34
C SER A 57 -14.20 -3.40 11.25
N ASP A 58 -14.63 -2.17 11.07
CA ASP A 58 -15.70 -1.58 11.85
C ASP A 58 -17.09 -1.84 11.26
N GLY A 59 -17.18 -2.75 10.30
CA GLY A 59 -18.45 -3.21 9.80
C GLY A 59 -19.07 -2.42 8.67
N LEU A 60 -18.30 -1.61 8.04
CA LEU A 60 -18.78 -0.90 6.87
C LEU A 60 -18.65 -1.70 5.61
#